data_32627d4e10fba12a17204b4932b836f7
#
_entry.id   32627d4e10fba12a17204b4932b836f7
#
_cell.length_a   1.000
_cell.length_b   1.000
_cell.length_c   1.000
_cell.angle_alpha   90.00
_cell.angle_beta   90.00
_cell.angle_gamma   90.00
#
_symmetry.space_group_name_H-M   'P 1'
#
loop_
_entity.id
_entity.type
_entity.pdbx_description
1 polymer ?
#
loop_
_entity_poly.entity_id
_entity_poly.type
_entity_poly.pdbx_seq_one_letter_code
_entity_poly.pdbx_strand_id
1 'polypeptide(L)'
;MSTINIYDLNYTDAFKLGIRNYANFNGRVSRSEYWRFVAGVTLIQGVLGILALLCSTLGFPNYEALIDNIAVGVSLFFIVPNIAITVRRIHDIGRSGWTQLISFIPVIGFFIFLIYELRRGDQRENSYGERTGYTPITPEVSKATGLEETPSRRQDWAMGIAIFIIQSIIIAD
;
A
#
# COMPACT_ATOMS: atom_id res chain seq x y z
N MET A 1 23.70 -5.85 -16.40
CA MET A 1 22.34 -5.45 -16.74
C MET A 1 21.95 -4.33 -15.78
N SER A 2 21.71 -3.13 -16.27
CA SER A 2 21.19 -2.03 -15.48
C SER A 2 19.72 -2.27 -15.16
N THR A 3 19.29 -1.96 -13.95
CA THR A 3 17.92 -2.22 -13.48
C THR A 3 17.25 -0.88 -13.14
N ILE A 4 16.01 -0.66 -13.61
CA ILE A 4 15.21 0.51 -13.18
C ILE A 4 14.74 0.27 -11.76
N ASN A 5 14.90 1.30 -10.96
CA ASN A 5 14.38 1.30 -9.61
C ASN A 5 12.86 1.56 -9.69
N ILE A 6 12.02 0.61 -9.24
CA ILE A 6 10.56 0.78 -9.14
C ILE A 6 10.18 1.96 -8.22
N TYR A 7 11.13 2.50 -7.46
CA TYR A 7 10.92 3.70 -6.63
C TYR A 7 10.53 4.95 -7.42
N ASP A 8 10.74 4.95 -8.74
CA ASP A 8 10.39 6.06 -9.63
C ASP A 8 8.97 5.97 -10.22
N LEU A 9 8.19 4.94 -9.85
CA LEU A 9 6.77 4.90 -10.21
C LEU A 9 6.03 6.06 -9.55
N ASN A 10 5.27 6.81 -10.35
CA ASN A 10 4.33 7.79 -9.84
C ASN A 10 3.32 7.14 -8.90
N TYR A 11 2.79 7.92 -7.94
CA TYR A 11 1.74 7.45 -7.01
C TYR A 11 0.57 6.81 -7.74
N THR A 12 0.12 7.42 -8.83
CA THR A 12 -0.98 6.94 -9.67
C THR A 12 -0.69 5.58 -10.30
N ASP A 13 0.55 5.35 -10.71
CA ASP A 13 0.92 4.09 -11.38
C ASP A 13 1.07 2.95 -10.36
N ALA A 14 1.64 3.22 -9.19
CA ALA A 14 1.67 2.26 -8.09
C ALA A 14 0.26 1.87 -7.65
N PHE A 15 -0.65 2.84 -7.53
CA PHE A 15 -2.06 2.58 -7.19
C PHE A 15 -2.76 1.75 -8.27
N LYS A 16 -2.63 2.12 -9.55
CA LYS A 16 -3.16 1.34 -10.69
C LYS A 16 -2.62 -0.09 -10.71
N LEU A 17 -1.33 -0.27 -10.39
CA LEU A 17 -0.71 -1.59 -10.34
C LEU A 17 -1.33 -2.45 -9.23
N GLY A 18 -1.61 -1.86 -8.07
CA GLY A 18 -2.35 -2.50 -6.98
C GLY A 18 -3.73 -2.98 -7.43
N ILE A 19 -4.48 -2.13 -8.13
CA ILE A 19 -5.80 -2.47 -8.67
C ILE A 19 -5.72 -3.54 -9.77
N ARG A 20 -4.75 -3.45 -10.69
CA ARG A 20 -4.55 -4.47 -11.75
C ARG A 20 -4.25 -5.85 -11.17
N ASN A 21 -3.59 -5.89 -10.02
CA ASN A 21 -3.29 -7.11 -9.28
C ASN A 21 -4.31 -7.38 -8.16
N TYR A 22 -5.59 -7.08 -8.40
CA TYR A 22 -6.68 -7.07 -7.43
C TYR A 22 -6.71 -8.29 -6.50
N ALA A 23 -6.64 -9.49 -7.07
CA ALA A 23 -6.63 -10.77 -6.37
C ALA A 23 -5.38 -11.60 -6.67
N ASN A 24 -4.26 -10.94 -6.99
CA ASN A 24 -2.99 -11.62 -7.21
C ASN A 24 -2.21 -11.71 -5.90
N PHE A 25 -2.14 -12.90 -5.33
CA PHE A 25 -1.43 -13.20 -4.09
C PHE A 25 0.01 -13.70 -4.33
N ASN A 26 0.41 -13.92 -5.59
CA ASN A 26 1.72 -14.43 -5.95
C ASN A 26 2.72 -13.29 -6.16
N GLY A 27 4.01 -13.63 -5.98
CA GLY A 27 5.10 -12.68 -6.16
C GLY A 27 5.36 -11.82 -4.93
N ARG A 28 6.08 -10.73 -5.15
CA ARG A 28 6.57 -9.81 -4.10
C ARG A 28 6.18 -8.38 -4.42
N VAL A 29 6.03 -7.55 -3.40
CA VAL A 29 5.76 -6.11 -3.51
C VAL A 29 6.73 -5.33 -2.64
N SER A 30 7.33 -4.28 -3.21
CA SER A 30 8.23 -3.39 -2.50
C SER A 30 7.49 -2.57 -1.44
N ARG A 31 8.22 -2.04 -0.44
CA ARG A 31 7.65 -1.12 0.56
C ARG A 31 6.99 0.10 -0.09
N SER A 32 7.66 0.67 -1.08
CA SER A 32 7.20 1.88 -1.76
C SER A 32 5.86 1.65 -2.47
N GLU A 33 5.72 0.54 -3.21
CA GLU A 33 4.46 0.15 -3.85
C GLU A 33 3.35 -0.07 -2.83
N TYR A 34 3.64 -0.83 -1.79
CA TYR A 34 2.69 -1.14 -0.73
C TYR A 34 2.15 0.14 -0.09
N TRP A 35 3.04 1.01 0.43
CA TRP A 35 2.63 2.23 1.13
C TRP A 35 1.94 3.24 0.22
N ARG A 36 2.31 3.34 -1.05
CA ARG A 36 1.61 4.19 -2.02
C ARG A 36 0.19 3.69 -2.28
N PHE A 37 0.00 2.38 -2.38
CA PHE A 37 -1.33 1.80 -2.52
C PHE A 37 -2.19 2.06 -1.28
N VAL A 38 -1.67 1.77 -0.09
CA VAL A 38 -2.35 2.02 1.19
C VAL A 38 -2.70 3.51 1.32
N ALA A 39 -1.75 4.41 0.99
CA ALA A 39 -2.01 5.85 0.98
C ALA A 39 -3.16 6.25 0.05
N GLY A 40 -3.22 5.68 -1.14
CA GLY A 40 -4.31 5.94 -2.09
C GLY A 40 -5.66 5.50 -1.55
N VAL A 41 -5.75 4.31 -0.96
CA VAL A 41 -6.99 3.82 -0.33
C VAL A 41 -7.39 4.71 0.85
N THR A 42 -6.43 5.04 1.73
CA THR A 42 -6.68 5.92 2.90
C THR A 42 -7.14 7.31 2.47
N LEU A 43 -6.56 7.86 1.41
CA LEU A 43 -6.98 9.17 0.88
C LEU A 43 -8.44 9.13 0.38
N ILE A 44 -8.82 8.08 -0.35
CA ILE A 44 -10.21 7.92 -0.82
C ILE A 44 -11.17 7.86 0.36
N GLN A 45 -10.88 7.04 1.36
CA GLN A 45 -11.71 6.91 2.55
C GLN A 45 -11.76 8.21 3.37
N GLY A 46 -10.62 8.87 3.52
CA GLY A 46 -10.54 10.16 4.22
C GLY A 46 -11.37 11.25 3.57
N VAL A 47 -11.37 11.32 2.23
CA VAL A 47 -12.21 12.28 1.50
C VAL A 47 -13.69 11.97 1.72
N LEU A 48 -14.11 10.71 1.66
CA LEU A 48 -15.50 10.33 1.91
C LEU A 48 -15.91 10.66 3.35
N GLY A 49 -15.06 10.38 4.34
CA GLY A 49 -15.31 10.70 5.74
C GLY A 49 -15.45 12.23 5.98
N ILE A 50 -14.58 13.04 5.38
CA ILE A 50 -14.67 14.50 5.47
C ILE A 50 -15.98 15.00 4.83
N LEU A 51 -16.37 14.44 3.69
CA LEU A 51 -17.62 14.82 3.02
C LEU A 51 -18.85 14.44 3.88
N ALA A 52 -18.85 13.25 4.49
CA ALA A 52 -19.92 12.83 5.40
C ALA A 52 -20.02 13.78 6.60
N LEU A 53 -18.88 14.09 7.24
CA LEU A 53 -18.83 15.04 8.36
C LEU A 53 -19.35 16.44 7.97
N LEU A 54 -18.99 16.94 6.80
CA LEU A 54 -19.49 18.21 6.30
C LEU A 54 -21.01 18.17 6.09
N CYS A 55 -21.55 17.11 5.51
CA CYS A 55 -23.01 16.94 5.35
C CYS A 55 -23.73 16.89 6.68
N SER A 56 -23.18 16.20 7.67
CA SER A 56 -23.70 16.14 9.03
C SER A 56 -23.74 17.52 9.68
N THR A 57 -22.62 18.25 9.65
CA THR A 57 -22.50 19.57 10.28
C THR A 57 -23.37 20.64 9.61
N LEU A 58 -23.61 20.52 8.31
CA LEU A 58 -24.48 21.45 7.53
C LEU A 58 -25.96 21.06 7.57
N GLY A 59 -26.35 20.00 8.26
CA GLY A 59 -27.75 19.58 8.42
C GLY A 59 -28.33 18.87 7.20
N PHE A 60 -27.50 18.13 6.44
CA PHE A 60 -27.91 17.32 5.29
C PHE A 60 -27.84 15.80 5.56
N PRO A 61 -28.67 15.23 6.47
CA PRO A 61 -28.53 13.84 6.92
C PRO A 61 -28.74 12.80 5.81
N ASN A 62 -29.53 13.10 4.80
CA ASN A 62 -29.73 12.19 3.67
C ASN A 62 -28.47 12.02 2.83
N TYR A 63 -27.68 13.07 2.65
CA TYR A 63 -26.42 13.02 1.90
C TYR A 63 -25.32 12.38 2.74
N GLU A 64 -25.30 12.61 4.06
CA GLU A 64 -24.42 11.89 5.00
C GLU A 64 -24.60 10.39 4.86
N ALA A 65 -25.83 9.89 5.03
CA ALA A 65 -26.14 8.46 4.92
C ALA A 65 -25.79 7.88 3.53
N LEU A 66 -25.96 8.65 2.46
CA LEU A 66 -25.56 8.23 1.13
C LEU A 66 -24.04 8.06 1.02
N ILE A 67 -23.27 9.02 1.52
CA ILE A 67 -21.80 9.00 1.49
C ILE A 67 -21.28 7.86 2.34
N ASP A 68 -21.83 7.60 3.51
CA ASP A 68 -21.48 6.47 4.37
C ASP A 68 -21.69 5.13 3.68
N ASN A 69 -22.82 4.95 3.00
CA ASN A 69 -23.07 3.73 2.21
C ASN A 69 -22.07 3.57 1.07
N ILE A 70 -21.69 4.66 0.40
CA ILE A 70 -20.65 4.64 -0.62
C ILE A 70 -19.30 4.26 0.01
N ALA A 71 -18.94 4.82 1.16
CA ALA A 71 -17.71 4.52 1.89
C ALA A 71 -17.63 3.05 2.28
N VAL A 72 -18.73 2.46 2.75
CA VAL A 72 -18.84 1.02 3.03
C VAL A 72 -18.62 0.20 1.75
N GLY A 73 -19.28 0.55 0.65
CA GLY A 73 -19.08 -0.14 -0.63
C GLY A 73 -17.63 -0.08 -1.12
N VAL A 74 -17.00 1.09 -1.01
CA VAL A 74 -15.58 1.29 -1.35
C VAL A 74 -14.68 0.45 -0.42
N SER A 75 -14.97 0.41 0.88
CA SER A 75 -14.21 -0.41 1.84
C SER A 75 -14.28 -1.89 1.47
N LEU A 76 -15.47 -2.40 1.17
CA LEU A 76 -15.67 -3.80 0.74
C LEU A 76 -14.92 -4.11 -0.55
N PHE A 77 -14.95 -3.19 -1.53
CA PHE A 77 -14.18 -3.34 -2.76
C PHE A 77 -12.69 -3.46 -2.49
N PHE A 78 -12.13 -2.69 -1.58
CA PHE A 78 -10.69 -2.68 -1.29
C PHE A 78 -10.23 -3.80 -0.35
N ILE A 79 -11.11 -4.62 0.25
CA ILE A 79 -10.71 -5.76 1.11
C ILE A 79 -9.76 -6.70 0.36
N VAL A 80 -10.17 -7.17 -0.81
CA VAL A 80 -9.39 -8.17 -1.56
C VAL A 80 -8.02 -7.63 -2.01
N PRO A 81 -7.92 -6.46 -2.67
CA PRO A 81 -6.62 -5.95 -3.08
C PRO A 81 -5.73 -5.55 -1.89
N ASN A 82 -6.28 -5.12 -0.76
CA ASN A 82 -5.51 -4.89 0.46
C ASN A 82 -4.89 -6.19 0.98
N ILE A 83 -5.67 -7.27 1.06
CA ILE A 83 -5.15 -8.59 1.46
C ILE A 83 -4.09 -9.05 0.47
N ALA A 84 -4.33 -8.94 -0.83
CA ALA A 84 -3.42 -9.39 -1.87
C ALA A 84 -2.07 -8.63 -1.85
N ILE A 85 -2.10 -7.32 -1.72
CA ILE A 85 -0.86 -6.52 -1.66
C ILE A 85 -0.10 -6.76 -0.37
N THR A 86 -0.80 -6.96 0.76
CA THR A 86 -0.21 -7.28 2.06
C THR A 86 0.48 -8.65 2.04
N VAL A 87 -0.17 -9.67 1.50
CA VAL A 87 0.45 -11.00 1.32
C VAL A 87 1.75 -10.88 0.51
N ARG A 88 1.71 -10.18 -0.63
CA ARG A 88 2.90 -9.96 -1.46
C ARG A 88 3.98 -9.14 -0.75
N ARG A 89 3.58 -8.25 0.15
CA ARG A 89 4.53 -7.50 0.99
C ARG A 89 5.21 -8.40 2.02
N ILE A 90 4.48 -9.32 2.63
CA ILE A 90 5.01 -10.33 3.56
C ILE A 90 5.93 -11.31 2.81
N HIS A 91 5.59 -11.68 1.59
CA HIS A 91 6.46 -12.47 0.71
C HIS A 91 7.80 -11.76 0.43
N ASP A 92 7.80 -10.43 0.34
CA ASP A 92 9.01 -9.64 0.10
C ASP A 92 10.05 -9.73 1.24
N ILE A 93 9.61 -10.05 2.45
CA ILE A 93 10.48 -10.31 3.60
C ILE A 93 10.72 -11.81 3.85
N GLY A 94 10.44 -12.68 2.87
CA GLY A 94 10.68 -14.13 2.92
C GLY A 94 9.71 -14.89 3.83
N ARG A 95 8.54 -14.33 4.17
CA ARG A 95 7.54 -14.96 5.05
C ARG A 95 6.29 -15.35 4.28
N SER A 96 5.62 -16.39 4.78
CA SER A 96 4.33 -16.83 4.23
C SER A 96 3.24 -15.78 4.47
N GLY A 97 2.34 -15.59 3.48
CA GLY A 97 1.18 -14.72 3.59
C GLY A 97 0.27 -15.02 4.79
N TRP A 98 0.25 -16.27 5.27
CA TRP A 98 -0.45 -16.64 6.50
C TRP A 98 0.02 -15.89 7.74
N THR A 99 1.22 -15.34 7.72
CA THR A 99 1.75 -14.48 8.79
C THR A 99 0.86 -13.24 9.01
N GLN A 100 0.06 -12.84 8.02
CA GLN A 100 -0.92 -11.76 8.18
C GLN A 100 -1.94 -12.05 9.29
N LEU A 101 -2.25 -13.31 9.57
CA LEU A 101 -3.19 -13.67 10.64
C LEU A 101 -2.73 -13.23 12.04
N ILE A 102 -1.44 -12.93 12.21
CA ILE A 102 -0.91 -12.38 13.46
C ILE A 102 -1.56 -11.03 13.82
N SER A 103 -2.03 -10.28 12.83
CA SER A 103 -2.72 -8.99 13.04
C SER A 103 -4.02 -9.13 13.83
N PHE A 104 -4.61 -10.33 13.88
CA PHE A 104 -5.80 -10.60 14.70
C PHE A 104 -5.52 -10.73 16.19
N ILE A 105 -4.25 -10.81 16.60
CA ILE A 105 -3.88 -10.79 18.02
C ILE A 105 -3.94 -9.33 18.49
N PRO A 106 -4.85 -8.96 19.40
CA PRO A 106 -5.01 -7.58 19.83
C PRO A 106 -3.69 -6.98 20.34
N VAL A 107 -3.44 -5.73 20.01
CA VAL A 107 -2.27 -4.93 20.41
C VAL A 107 -0.94 -5.50 19.92
N ILE A 108 -0.53 -6.67 20.41
CA ILE A 108 0.80 -7.26 20.07
C ILE A 108 0.89 -7.62 18.60
N GLY A 109 -0.14 -8.25 18.05
CA GLY A 109 -0.18 -8.65 16.63
C GLY A 109 -0.07 -7.46 15.71
N PHE A 110 -0.73 -6.37 16.04
CA PHE A 110 -0.66 -5.12 15.33
C PHE A 110 0.78 -4.56 15.24
N PHE A 111 1.50 -4.49 16.35
CA PHE A 111 2.89 -4.00 16.35
C PHE A 111 3.84 -4.93 15.58
N ILE A 112 3.66 -6.26 15.72
CA ILE A 112 4.47 -7.23 14.96
C ILE A 112 4.20 -7.07 13.46
N PHE A 113 2.93 -6.93 13.08
CA PHE A 113 2.53 -6.77 11.69
C PHE A 113 3.11 -5.48 11.10
N LEU A 114 3.02 -4.37 11.82
CA LEU A 114 3.63 -3.10 11.42
C LEU A 114 5.15 -3.22 11.20
N ILE A 115 5.85 -3.92 12.10
CA ILE A 115 7.29 -4.16 11.94
C ILE A 115 7.57 -4.93 10.64
N TYR A 116 6.73 -5.90 10.27
CA TYR A 116 6.88 -6.65 9.01
C TYR A 116 6.68 -5.76 7.78
N GLU A 117 5.71 -4.87 7.81
CA GLU A 117 5.47 -3.94 6.71
C GLU A 117 6.57 -2.89 6.55
N LEU A 118 7.16 -2.44 7.66
CA LEU A 118 8.26 -1.48 7.67
C LEU A 118 9.63 -2.11 7.38
N ARG A 119 9.79 -3.43 7.60
CA ARG A 119 11.04 -4.15 7.39
C ARG A 119 11.46 -4.06 5.92
N ARG A 120 12.79 -4.04 5.67
CA ARG A 120 13.32 -4.16 4.32
C ARG A 120 13.00 -5.52 3.72
N GLY A 121 12.62 -5.53 2.45
CA GLY A 121 12.51 -6.75 1.67
C GLY A 121 13.86 -7.45 1.50
N ASP A 122 13.80 -8.73 1.22
CA ASP A 122 14.98 -9.53 0.94
C ASP A 122 15.73 -9.01 -0.28
N GLN A 123 17.05 -8.84 -0.14
CA GLN A 123 17.91 -8.25 -1.16
C GLN A 123 18.26 -9.26 -2.28
N ARG A 124 17.86 -10.50 -2.11
CA ARG A 124 18.08 -11.60 -3.06
C ARG A 124 16.74 -12.20 -3.46
N GLU A 125 16.77 -13.03 -4.47
CA GLU A 125 15.66 -13.93 -4.77
C GLU A 125 15.30 -14.78 -3.55
N ASN A 126 14.02 -14.96 -3.32
CA ASN A 126 13.50 -15.85 -2.28
C ASN A 126 12.43 -16.78 -2.86
N SER A 127 11.81 -17.61 -2.01
CA SER A 127 10.80 -18.60 -2.43
C SER A 127 9.60 -18.01 -3.17
N TYR A 128 9.43 -16.69 -3.17
CA TYR A 128 8.29 -15.99 -3.77
C TYR A 128 8.66 -15.19 -5.04
N GLY A 129 9.93 -15.24 -5.45
CA GLY A 129 10.41 -14.64 -6.69
C GLY A 129 11.62 -13.72 -6.53
N GLU A 130 11.96 -13.06 -7.63
CA GLU A 130 13.09 -12.16 -7.73
C GLU A 130 12.95 -10.94 -6.79
N ARG A 131 14.08 -10.27 -6.55
CA ARG A 131 14.12 -9.06 -5.71
C ARG A 131 13.20 -7.98 -6.26
N THR A 132 12.35 -7.42 -5.39
CA THR A 132 11.50 -6.27 -5.73
C THR A 132 12.31 -4.98 -5.81
N GLY A 133 11.81 -4.03 -6.59
CA GLY A 133 12.43 -2.71 -6.72
C GLY A 133 13.50 -2.62 -7.80
N TYR A 134 13.75 -3.70 -8.54
CA TYR A 134 14.68 -3.70 -9.67
C TYR A 134 14.04 -4.41 -10.87
N THR A 135 13.69 -3.65 -11.88
CA THR A 135 13.37 -4.17 -13.19
C THR A 135 14.63 -4.03 -14.05
N PRO A 136 15.05 -5.07 -14.80
CA PRO A 136 16.20 -4.92 -15.69
C PRO A 136 15.94 -3.79 -16.68
N ILE A 137 16.82 -2.80 -16.69
CA ILE A 137 16.80 -1.75 -17.71
C ILE A 137 17.48 -2.29 -18.94
N THR A 138 16.70 -2.54 -19.97
CA THR A 138 17.28 -2.60 -21.31
C THR A 138 17.76 -1.21 -21.70
N PRO A 139 18.85 -1.09 -22.50
CA PRO A 139 19.32 0.21 -22.95
C PRO A 139 18.25 1.09 -23.63
N GLU A 140 17.23 0.47 -24.20
CA GLU A 140 16.06 1.12 -24.82
C GLU A 140 15.16 1.80 -23.80
N VAL A 141 14.95 1.17 -22.63
CA VAL A 141 14.12 1.70 -21.55
C VAL A 141 14.84 2.85 -20.83
N SER A 142 16.14 2.76 -20.62
CA SER A 142 16.97 3.86 -20.08
C SER A 142 16.92 5.09 -20.98
N LYS A 143 16.99 4.88 -22.30
CA LYS A 143 16.95 5.95 -23.30
C LYS A 143 15.58 6.60 -23.43
N ALA A 144 14.51 5.83 -23.17
CA ALA A 144 13.12 6.31 -23.24
C ALA A 144 12.67 7.03 -21.96
N THR A 145 13.24 6.70 -20.79
CA THR A 145 12.79 7.23 -19.49
C THR A 145 13.69 8.31 -18.92
N GLY A 146 14.93 8.47 -19.42
CA GLY A 146 15.88 9.47 -18.92
C GLY A 146 16.26 9.32 -17.44
N LEU A 147 15.99 8.18 -16.83
CA LEU A 147 16.14 7.96 -15.38
C LEU A 147 17.57 7.49 -15.07
N GLU A 148 18.32 8.31 -14.35
CA GLU A 148 19.56 7.94 -13.68
C GLU A 148 19.28 7.32 -12.31
N GLU A 149 20.12 6.37 -11.88
CA GLU A 149 20.03 5.70 -10.58
C GLU A 149 20.21 6.70 -9.43
N THR A 150 19.13 7.08 -8.75
CA THR A 150 19.22 7.80 -7.47
C THR A 150 18.64 6.96 -6.33
N PRO A 151 19.40 6.70 -5.27
CA PRO A 151 18.88 5.97 -4.11
C PRO A 151 18.10 6.91 -3.18
N SER A 152 16.81 7.06 -3.37
CA SER A 152 15.96 7.79 -2.43
C SER A 152 15.58 6.89 -1.24
N ARG A 153 16.36 6.92 -0.18
CA ARG A 153 16.30 5.98 0.94
C ARG A 153 15.56 6.49 2.18
N ARG A 154 15.17 7.78 2.22
CA ARG A 154 14.67 8.42 3.45
C ARG A 154 13.16 8.71 3.51
N GLN A 155 12.48 8.78 2.40
CA GLN A 155 11.09 9.25 2.36
C GLN A 155 10.03 8.17 2.66
N ASP A 156 10.31 6.91 2.33
CA ASP A 156 9.29 5.85 2.37
C ASP A 156 8.84 5.47 3.80
N TRP A 157 9.74 5.49 4.78
CA TRP A 157 9.38 5.14 6.15
C TRP A 157 8.66 6.26 6.90
N ALA A 158 9.01 7.51 6.64
CA ALA A 158 8.33 8.67 7.24
C ALA A 158 6.88 8.76 6.75
N MET A 159 6.65 8.47 5.48
CA MET A 159 5.32 8.40 4.88
C MET A 159 4.50 7.24 5.46
N GLY A 160 5.11 6.07 5.65
CA GLY A 160 4.47 4.93 6.29
C GLY A 160 3.99 5.23 7.71
N ILE A 161 4.83 5.88 8.52
CA ILE A 161 4.47 6.29 9.88
C ILE A 161 3.34 7.33 9.87
N ALA A 162 3.39 8.33 8.97
CA ALA A 162 2.37 9.35 8.88
C ALA A 162 1.00 8.76 8.51
N ILE A 163 0.96 7.87 7.51
CA ILE A 163 -0.27 7.18 7.08
C ILE A 163 -0.83 6.33 8.22
N PHE A 164 0.05 5.64 8.93
CA PHE A 164 -0.31 4.81 10.05
C PHE A 164 -0.95 5.61 11.20
N ILE A 165 -0.37 6.77 11.55
CA ILE A 165 -0.94 7.66 12.58
C ILE A 165 -2.33 8.14 12.14
N ILE A 166 -2.49 8.52 10.87
CA ILE A 166 -3.78 8.96 10.32
C ILE A 166 -4.82 7.84 10.39
N GLN A 167 -4.47 6.62 10.01
CA GLN A 167 -5.38 5.46 10.11
C GLN A 167 -5.77 5.14 11.55
N SER A 168 -4.82 5.24 12.49
CA SER A 168 -5.10 4.98 13.92
C SER A 168 -6.05 6.02 14.51
N ILE A 169 -6.01 7.25 14.04
CA ILE A 169 -6.93 8.32 14.46
C ILE A 169 -8.34 8.08 13.90
N ILE A 170 -8.44 7.68 12.63
CA ILE A 170 -9.74 7.44 11.96
C ILE A 170 -10.49 6.24 12.55
N ILE A 171 -9.78 5.23 13.09
CA ILE A 171 -10.38 4.02 13.67
C ILE A 171 -10.74 4.23 15.15
N ALA A 172 -10.21 5.26 15.82
CA ALA A 172 -10.43 5.51 17.24
C ALA A 172 -11.69 6.35 17.53
N ASP A 173 -12.34 6.92 16.53
CA ASP A 173 -13.64 7.58 16.57
C ASP A 173 -14.74 6.65 16.05
#